data_605a38d9b60a9b11a1279530d29e6b7d
#
_entry.id   605a38d9b60a9b11a1279530d29e6b7d
#
_cell.length_a   1.000
_cell.length_b   1.000
_cell.length_c   1.000
_cell.angle_alpha   90.00
_cell.angle_beta   90.00
_cell.angle_gamma   90.00
#
_symmetry.space_group_name_H-M   'P 1'
#
loop_
_entity.id
_entity.type
_entity.pdbx_description
1 polymer ?
#
loop_
_entity_poly.entity_id
_entity_poly.type
_entity_poly.pdbx_seq_one_letter_code
_entity_poly.pdbx_strand_id
1 'polypeptide(L)' 'MSEVFEYDDDSSYESNFNAWYSMNSKERKDNEEEPYSRTVAERVFSEQYGRKSIKETISNLLKDR' A
#
# COMPACT_ATOMS: atom_id res chain seq x y z
N MET A 1 3.38 8.61 -19.98
CA MET A 1 2.41 8.82 -18.89
C MET A 1 2.83 8.03 -17.67
N SER A 2 2.85 8.68 -16.55
CA SER A 2 3.15 7.98 -15.30
C SER A 2 1.92 7.23 -14.81
N GLU A 3 2.13 6.00 -14.36
CA GLU A 3 1.06 5.24 -13.74
C GLU A 3 0.78 5.80 -12.35
N VAL A 4 -0.47 5.84 -11.98
CA VAL A 4 -0.89 6.30 -10.66
C VAL A 4 -1.45 5.10 -9.91
N PHE A 5 -0.95 4.87 -8.69
CA PHE A 5 -1.47 3.80 -7.86
C PHE A 5 -2.88 4.14 -7.39
N GLU A 6 -3.78 3.17 -7.50
CA GLU A 6 -5.12 3.26 -6.94
C GLU A 6 -5.33 2.08 -6.00
N TYR A 7 -5.82 2.36 -4.80
CA TYR A 7 -6.12 1.33 -3.82
C TYR A 7 -7.29 0.48 -4.31
N ASP A 8 -7.09 -0.83 -4.35
CA ASP A 8 -8.12 -1.78 -4.77
C ASP A 8 -8.81 -2.35 -3.53
N ASP A 9 -10.04 -1.94 -3.29
CA ASP A 9 -10.80 -2.39 -2.13
C ASP A 9 -11.17 -3.87 -2.18
N ASP A 10 -11.05 -4.50 -3.36
CA ASP A 10 -11.30 -5.93 -3.52
C ASP A 10 -10.07 -6.78 -3.20
N SER A 11 -8.92 -6.16 -3.03
CA SER A 11 -7.68 -6.83 -2.67
C SER A 11 -7.34 -6.57 -1.20
N SER A 12 -6.47 -7.41 -0.64
CA SER A 12 -6.05 -7.22 0.75
C SER A 12 -5.18 -5.97 0.88
N TYR A 13 -5.05 -5.50 2.12
CA TYR A 13 -4.17 -4.39 2.44
C TYR A 13 -2.72 -4.71 2.05
N GLU A 14 -2.27 -5.93 2.35
CA GLU A 14 -0.92 -6.35 2.01
C GLU A 14 -0.68 -6.37 0.51
N SER A 15 -1.64 -6.87 -0.27
CA SER A 15 -1.53 -6.86 -1.73
C SER A 15 -1.43 -5.43 -2.27
N ASN A 16 -2.24 -4.53 -1.72
CA ASN A 16 -2.20 -3.12 -2.10
C ASN A 16 -0.87 -2.48 -1.73
N PHE A 17 -0.34 -2.80 -0.55
CA PHE A 17 0.96 -2.30 -0.14
C PHE A 17 2.05 -2.76 -1.11
N ASN A 18 2.06 -4.02 -1.47
CA ASN A 18 3.08 -4.57 -2.37
C ASN A 18 3.03 -3.89 -3.74
N ALA A 19 1.84 -3.67 -4.28
CA ALA A 19 1.66 -2.98 -5.55
C ALA A 19 2.15 -1.53 -5.45
N TRP A 20 1.76 -0.83 -4.39
CA TRP A 20 2.18 0.55 -4.18
C TRP A 20 3.70 0.65 -4.02
N TYR A 21 4.28 -0.26 -3.24
CA TYR A 21 5.71 -0.25 -2.98
C TYR A 21 6.50 -0.47 -4.27
N SER A 22 6.05 -1.39 -5.11
CA SER A 22 6.68 -1.65 -6.39
C SER A 22 6.66 -0.41 -7.29
N MET A 23 5.51 0.24 -7.40
CA MET A 23 5.37 1.45 -8.21
C MET A 23 6.18 2.62 -7.65
N ASN A 24 6.13 2.80 -6.34
CA ASN A 24 6.86 3.87 -5.67
C ASN A 24 8.38 3.69 -5.84
N SER A 25 8.87 2.45 -5.68
CA SER A 25 10.30 2.16 -5.84
C SER A 25 10.76 2.45 -7.25
N LYS A 26 9.97 2.06 -8.23
CA LYS A 26 10.30 2.31 -9.63
C LYS A 26 10.35 3.80 -9.93
N GLU A 27 9.37 4.55 -9.45
CA GLU A 27 9.29 5.99 -9.66
C GLU A 27 10.49 6.70 -9.03
N ARG A 28 10.86 6.31 -7.81
CA ARG A 28 12.01 6.91 -7.14
C ARG A 28 13.30 6.61 -7.88
N LYS A 29 13.48 5.39 -8.38
CA LYS A 29 14.65 5.04 -9.18
C LYS A 29 14.71 5.85 -10.47
N ASP A 30 13.56 6.06 -11.11
CA ASP A 30 13.50 6.86 -12.34
C ASP A 30 13.88 8.31 -12.08
N ASN A 31 13.71 8.80 -10.88
CA ASN A 31 14.10 10.15 -10.46
C ASN A 31 15.48 10.18 -9.79
N GLU A 32 16.25 9.11 -9.91
CA GLU A 32 17.60 9.00 -9.32
C GLU A 32 17.57 9.08 -7.80
N GLU A 33 16.48 8.65 -7.17
CA GLU A 33 16.33 8.58 -5.73
C GLU A 33 16.38 7.13 -5.27
N GLU A 34 16.84 6.91 -4.05
CA GLU A 34 16.83 5.56 -3.49
C GLU A 34 15.42 5.16 -3.10
N PRO A 35 15.02 3.90 -3.37
CA PRO A 35 13.73 3.41 -2.89
C PRO A 35 13.68 3.43 -1.36
N TYR A 36 12.49 3.58 -0.80
CA TYR A 36 12.30 3.44 0.64
C TYR A 36 12.65 2.02 1.07
N SER A 37 13.20 1.88 2.28
CA SER A 37 13.26 0.55 2.92
C SER A 37 11.83 0.08 3.17
N ARG A 38 11.65 -1.23 3.34
CA ARG A 38 10.31 -1.77 3.59
C ARG A 38 9.67 -1.14 4.82
N THR A 39 10.44 -0.96 5.90
CA THR A 39 9.93 -0.36 7.14
C THR A 39 9.41 1.06 6.91
N VAL A 40 10.18 1.87 6.20
CA VAL A 40 9.77 3.25 5.90
C VAL A 40 8.56 3.24 4.95
N ALA A 41 8.58 2.36 3.95
CA ALA A 41 7.47 2.24 3.01
C ALA A 41 6.16 1.88 3.72
N GLU A 42 6.23 0.94 4.66
CA GLU A 42 5.05 0.54 5.44
C GLU A 42 4.48 1.71 6.23
N ARG A 43 5.36 2.52 6.81
CA ARG A 43 4.94 3.71 7.55
C ARG A 43 4.25 4.70 6.63
N VAL A 44 4.87 5.02 5.49
CA VAL A 44 4.29 5.99 4.55
C VAL A 44 2.95 5.51 4.04
N PHE A 45 2.87 4.24 3.67
CA PHE A 45 1.63 3.66 3.17
C PHE A 45 0.53 3.68 4.23
N SER A 46 0.88 3.35 5.48
CA SER A 46 -0.10 3.36 6.57
C SER A 46 -0.61 4.77 6.89
N GLU A 47 0.20 5.79 6.71
CA GLU A 47 -0.25 7.16 6.88
C GLU A 47 -1.32 7.55 5.87
N GLN A 48 -1.24 6.99 4.66
CA GLN A 48 -2.19 7.26 3.59
C GLN A 48 -3.39 6.32 3.61
N TYR A 49 -3.17 5.05 3.90
CA TYR A 49 -4.19 4.01 3.73
C TYR A 49 -4.44 3.16 4.97
N GLY A 50 -3.92 3.58 6.13
CA GLY A 50 -4.07 2.79 7.36
C GLY A 50 -5.51 2.51 7.72
N ARG A 51 -6.44 3.42 7.41
CA ARG A 51 -7.87 3.23 7.68
C ARG A 51 -8.45 2.05 6.90
N LYS A 52 -7.89 1.76 5.73
CA LYS A 52 -8.31 0.61 4.92
C LYS A 52 -7.98 -0.69 5.63
N SER A 53 -6.82 -0.74 6.30
CA SER A 53 -6.42 -1.90 7.08
C SER A 53 -7.38 -2.18 8.24
N ILE A 54 -7.79 -1.14 8.95
CA ILE A 54 -8.74 -1.26 10.06
C ILE A 54 -10.09 -1.77 9.55
N LYS A 55 -10.56 -1.21 8.45
CA LYS A 55 -11.81 -1.61 7.82
C LYS A 55 -11.78 -3.09 7.41
N GLU A 56 -10.67 -3.54 6.83
CA GLU A 56 -10.49 -4.93 6.45
C GLU A 56 -10.54 -5.86 7.66
N THR A 57 -9.87 -5.48 8.75
CA THR A 57 -9.86 -6.24 10.00
C THR A 57 -11.27 -6.38 10.57
N ILE A 58 -12.02 -5.28 10.62
CA ILE A 58 -13.40 -5.29 11.11
C ILE A 58 -14.28 -6.18 10.25
N SER A 59 -14.14 -6.06 8.93
CA SER A 59 -14.90 -6.88 7.99
C SER A 59 -14.62 -8.37 8.20
N ASN A 60 -13.36 -8.74 8.41
CA ASN A 60 -12.99 -10.13 8.65
C ASN A 60 -13.55 -10.66 9.97
N LEU A 61 -13.55 -9.83 11.02
CA LEU A 61 -14.13 -10.22 12.30
C LEU A 61 -15.64 -10.46 12.19
N LEU A 62 -16.32 -9.66 11.38
CA LEU A 62 -17.76 -9.84 11.17
C LEU A 62 -18.08 -11.09 10.36
N LYS A 63 -17.18 -11.48 9.47
CA LYS A 63 -17.37 -12.67 8.65
C LYS A 63 -17.14 -13.98 9.41
N ASP A 64 -16.39 -13.94 10.49
CA ASP A 64 -16.04 -15.11 11.29
C ASP A 64 -17.14 -15.54 12.26
N ARG A 65 -18.34 -15.11 12.04
CA ARG A 65 -19.45 -15.51 12.88
C ARG A 65 -20.30 -16.57 12.25
#